data_e1c0fc86d6f5fe042e1a874181381c4b
#
_entry.id   e1c0fc86d6f5fe042e1a874181381c4b
#
_cell.length_a   1.000
_cell.length_b   1.000
_cell.length_c   1.000
_cell.angle_alpha   90.00
_cell.angle_beta   90.00
_cell.angle_gamma   90.00
#
_symmetry.space_group_name_H-M   'P 1'
#
loop_
_entity.id
_entity.type
_entity.pdbx_description
1 polymer ?
#
loop_
_entity_poly.entity_id
_entity_poly.type
_entity_poly.pdbx_seq_one_letter_code
_entity_poly.pdbx_strand_id
1 'polypeptide(L)'
;MTAKLLLTALLPLVADLSRDLPESERYRRLLQAMRAVLPCDAAALLRLDGEWLVPLAVDGLSLDTLGRRFKISEHPRFEILLSSPGPTRFPNNCELPDPYDGLVDGLTEHLEIHDCMG
;
A
#
# COMPACT_ATOMS: atom_id res chain seq x y z
N MET A 1 2.71 -16.07 -11.11
CA MET A 1 4.01 -15.81 -10.48
C MET A 1 4.67 -17.12 -10.14
N THR A 2 5.93 -17.31 -10.51
CA THR A 2 6.66 -18.53 -10.20
C THR A 2 7.33 -18.42 -8.82
N ALA A 3 7.58 -19.57 -8.15
CA ALA A 3 8.31 -19.61 -6.89
C ALA A 3 9.72 -19.00 -7.02
N LYS A 4 10.37 -19.17 -8.16
CA LYS A 4 11.69 -18.59 -8.45
C LYS A 4 11.64 -17.05 -8.44
N LEU A 5 10.62 -16.44 -9.03
CA LEU A 5 10.45 -14.98 -9.03
C LEU A 5 10.22 -14.47 -7.60
N LEU A 6 9.41 -15.17 -6.82
CA LEU A 6 9.15 -14.84 -5.44
C LEU A 6 10.43 -14.87 -4.60
N LEU A 7 11.24 -15.94 -4.73
CA LEU A 7 12.51 -16.05 -4.03
C LEU A 7 13.49 -14.96 -4.45
N THR A 8 13.57 -14.65 -5.76
CA THR A 8 14.44 -13.59 -6.27
C THR A 8 14.09 -12.24 -5.68
N ALA A 9 12.79 -11.95 -5.43
CA ALA A 9 12.35 -10.71 -4.82
C ALA A 9 12.54 -10.71 -3.30
N LEU A 10 12.34 -11.85 -2.63
CA LEU A 10 12.37 -11.93 -1.17
C LEU A 10 13.77 -12.02 -0.56
N LEU A 11 14.74 -12.64 -1.28
CA LEU A 11 16.11 -12.77 -0.75
C LEU A 11 16.78 -11.42 -0.50
N PRO A 12 16.74 -10.44 -1.43
CA PRO A 12 17.24 -9.09 -1.15
C PRO A 12 16.52 -8.41 0.01
N LEU A 13 15.21 -8.61 0.13
CA LEU A 13 14.42 -8.06 1.23
C LEU A 13 14.88 -8.58 2.59
N VAL A 14 15.12 -9.90 2.72
CA VAL A 14 15.63 -10.49 3.94
C VAL A 14 16.99 -9.91 4.30
N ALA A 15 17.88 -9.75 3.32
CA ALA A 15 19.19 -9.14 3.53
C ALA A 15 19.06 -7.69 3.99
N ASP A 16 18.15 -6.92 3.40
CA ASP A 16 17.92 -5.52 3.77
C ASP A 16 17.33 -5.40 5.18
N LEU A 17 16.38 -6.25 5.56
CA LEU A 17 15.76 -6.22 6.87
C LEU A 17 16.72 -6.63 7.99
N SER A 18 17.77 -7.39 7.67
CA SER A 18 18.80 -7.78 8.63
C SER A 18 19.89 -6.74 8.84
N ARG A 19 19.89 -5.67 8.03
CA ARG A 19 20.82 -4.55 8.20
C ARG A 19 20.32 -3.58 9.26
N ASP A 20 21.26 -2.84 9.85
CA ASP A 20 20.95 -1.76 10.79
C ASP A 20 20.54 -0.50 10.02
N LEU A 21 19.31 -0.51 9.50
CA LEU A 21 18.71 0.58 8.75
C LEU A 21 17.62 1.28 9.59
N PRO A 22 17.38 2.59 9.35
CA PRO A 22 16.22 3.25 9.93
C PRO A 22 14.93 2.52 9.57
N GLU A 23 13.97 2.50 10.49
CA GLU A 23 12.70 1.80 10.31
C GLU A 23 11.96 2.26 9.06
N SER A 24 11.91 3.56 8.81
CA SER A 24 11.26 4.12 7.62
C SER A 24 11.88 3.61 6.32
N GLU A 25 13.22 3.45 6.28
CA GLU A 25 13.92 2.92 5.11
C GLU A 25 13.63 1.43 4.90
N ARG A 26 13.52 0.65 5.97
CA ARG A 26 13.16 -0.76 5.89
C ARG A 26 11.75 -0.94 5.32
N TYR A 27 10.80 -0.12 5.77
CA TYR A 27 9.43 -0.18 5.25
C TYR A 27 9.36 0.21 3.78
N ARG A 28 10.12 1.23 3.38
CA ARG A 28 10.17 1.66 1.98
C ARG A 28 10.71 0.54 1.09
N ARG A 29 11.77 -0.14 1.52
CA ARG A 29 12.36 -1.27 0.78
C ARG A 29 11.43 -2.46 0.70
N LEU A 30 10.66 -2.71 1.76
CA LEU A 30 9.61 -3.74 1.75
C LEU A 30 8.58 -3.45 0.65
N LEU A 31 8.09 -2.22 0.56
CA LEU A 31 7.13 -1.83 -0.47
C LEU A 31 7.71 -1.95 -1.88
N GLN A 32 8.96 -1.57 -2.08
CA GLN A 32 9.63 -1.71 -3.37
C GLN A 32 9.72 -3.18 -3.80
N ALA A 33 10.05 -4.07 -2.87
CA ALA A 33 10.11 -5.50 -3.15
C ALA A 33 8.72 -6.07 -3.49
N MET A 34 7.68 -5.63 -2.78
CA MET A 34 6.32 -6.05 -3.06
C MET A 34 5.85 -5.60 -4.46
N ARG A 35 6.17 -4.38 -4.85
CA ARG A 35 5.84 -3.86 -6.19
C ARG A 35 6.58 -4.61 -7.30
N ALA A 36 7.76 -5.14 -7.03
CA ALA A 36 8.48 -5.96 -7.98
C ALA A 36 7.80 -7.31 -8.23
N VAL A 37 7.08 -7.82 -7.22
CA VAL A 37 6.38 -9.11 -7.28
C VAL A 37 4.93 -8.93 -7.74
N LEU A 38 4.26 -7.90 -7.26
CA LEU A 38 2.86 -7.59 -7.54
C LEU A 38 2.82 -6.28 -8.34
N PRO A 39 2.71 -6.35 -9.68
CA PRO A 39 2.67 -5.14 -10.51
C PRO A 39 1.51 -4.24 -10.07
N CYS A 40 1.85 -3.01 -9.67
CA CYS A 40 0.88 -2.01 -9.25
C CYS A 40 1.49 -0.61 -9.44
N ASP A 41 0.64 0.38 -9.53
CA ASP A 41 1.07 1.77 -9.72
C ASP A 41 1.55 2.42 -8.43
N ALA A 42 1.04 1.94 -7.31
CA ALA A 42 1.38 2.48 -5.99
C ALA A 42 1.16 1.44 -4.90
N ALA A 43 1.88 1.59 -3.80
CA ALA A 43 1.72 0.78 -2.61
C ALA A 43 1.91 1.62 -1.35
N ALA A 44 1.26 1.23 -0.29
CA ALA A 44 1.39 1.85 1.02
C ALA A 44 1.40 0.81 2.13
N LEU A 45 2.19 1.07 3.16
CA LEU A 45 2.17 0.32 4.41
C LEU A 45 1.53 1.20 5.48
N LEU A 46 0.44 0.73 6.05
CA LEU A 46 -0.33 1.48 7.05
C LEU A 46 -0.31 0.75 8.38
N ARG A 47 -0.20 1.50 9.46
CA ARG A 47 -0.34 0.97 10.83
C ARG A 47 -1.73 1.27 11.36
N LEU A 48 -2.37 0.26 11.94
CA LEU A 48 -3.63 0.44 12.65
C LEU A 48 -3.36 1.08 14.01
N ASP A 49 -3.96 2.23 14.25
CA ASP A 49 -3.86 2.99 15.51
C ASP A 49 -5.26 3.44 15.94
N GLY A 50 -5.93 2.60 16.72
CA GLY A 50 -7.31 2.84 17.14
C GLY A 50 -8.26 2.96 15.96
N GLU A 51 -8.85 4.13 15.77
CA GLU A 51 -9.78 4.42 14.67
C GLU A 51 -9.09 4.92 13.40
N TRP A 52 -7.77 4.96 13.41
CA TRP A 52 -6.96 5.56 12.35
C TRP A 52 -6.04 4.55 11.70
N LEU A 53 -5.81 4.74 10.39
CA LEU A 53 -4.70 4.12 9.69
C LEU A 53 -3.65 5.18 9.40
N VAL A 54 -2.43 4.92 9.86
CA VAL A 54 -1.32 5.86 9.76
C VAL A 54 -0.30 5.32 8.77
N PRO A 55 -0.04 6.05 7.66
CA PRO A 55 0.97 5.63 6.70
C PRO A 55 2.36 5.61 7.33
N LEU A 56 3.05 4.48 7.19
CA LEU A 56 4.43 4.29 7.62
C LEU A 56 5.40 4.42 6.45
N ALA A 57 4.99 4.00 5.27
CA ALA A 57 5.77 4.12 4.05
C ALA A 57 4.85 4.12 2.84
N VAL A 58 5.27 4.78 1.78
CA VAL A 58 4.56 4.81 0.50
C VAL A 58 5.57 4.66 -0.64
N ASP A 59 5.10 4.09 -1.74
CA ASP A 59 5.84 3.99 -2.98
C ASP A 59 4.85 4.18 -4.13
N GLY A 60 5.09 5.18 -4.99
CA GLY A 60 4.16 5.55 -6.06
C GLY A 60 3.02 6.45 -5.62
N LEU A 61 2.95 6.84 -4.36
CA LEU A 61 2.02 7.84 -3.85
C LEU A 61 2.76 9.13 -3.52
N SER A 62 2.04 10.24 -3.55
CA SER A 62 2.57 11.54 -3.14
C SER A 62 3.13 11.46 -1.70
N LEU A 63 4.27 12.13 -1.45
CA LEU A 63 4.86 12.20 -0.11
C LEU A 63 3.93 12.86 0.91
N ASP A 64 3.01 13.68 0.47
CA ASP A 64 1.91 14.22 1.26
C ASP A 64 1.15 13.13 2.02
N THR A 65 1.06 11.92 1.44
CA THR A 65 0.37 10.79 2.05
C THR A 65 0.96 10.42 3.40
N LEU A 66 2.26 10.57 3.58
CA LEU A 66 2.94 10.27 4.86
C LEU A 66 2.50 11.21 5.99
N GLY A 67 2.04 12.39 5.68
CA GLY A 67 1.52 13.34 6.67
C GLY A 67 0.03 13.17 6.97
N ARG A 68 -0.64 12.27 6.29
CA ARG A 68 -2.08 12.04 6.47
C ARG A 68 -2.35 10.98 7.51
N ARG A 69 -3.56 11.03 8.05
CA ARG A 69 -4.13 9.97 8.88
C ARG A 69 -5.51 9.68 8.32
N PHE A 70 -5.78 8.41 8.06
CA PHE A 70 -7.06 7.98 7.49
C PHE A 70 -7.98 7.50 8.60
N LYS A 71 -9.07 8.19 8.81
CA LYS A 71 -10.09 7.72 9.74
C LYS A 71 -10.86 6.57 9.08
N ILE A 72 -10.82 5.41 9.70
CA ILE A 72 -11.35 4.17 9.12
C ILE A 72 -12.83 4.32 8.77
N SER A 73 -13.61 4.95 9.64
CA SER A 73 -15.05 5.15 9.43
C SER A 73 -15.39 6.03 8.23
N GLU A 74 -14.45 6.81 7.74
CA GLU A 74 -14.63 7.68 6.55
C GLU A 74 -14.22 7.01 5.25
N HIS A 75 -13.65 5.80 5.32
CA HIS A 75 -13.14 5.07 4.17
C HIS A 75 -13.69 3.65 4.12
N PRO A 76 -14.81 3.42 3.42
CA PRO A 76 -15.46 2.10 3.39
C PRO A 76 -14.54 0.96 2.95
N ARG A 77 -13.62 1.20 2.01
CA ARG A 77 -12.66 0.17 1.61
C ARG A 77 -11.78 -0.28 2.77
N PHE A 78 -11.32 0.63 3.61
CA PHE A 78 -10.52 0.29 4.78
C PHE A 78 -11.33 -0.50 5.81
N GLU A 79 -12.58 -0.16 6.04
CA GLU A 79 -13.46 -0.92 6.94
C GLU A 79 -13.58 -2.38 6.49
N ILE A 80 -13.77 -2.59 5.20
CA ILE A 80 -13.88 -3.92 4.62
C ILE A 80 -12.57 -4.69 4.74
N LEU A 81 -11.43 -4.06 4.41
CA LEU A 81 -10.11 -4.69 4.51
C LEU A 81 -9.83 -5.17 5.93
N LEU A 82 -10.11 -4.34 6.92
CA LEU A 82 -9.81 -4.65 8.32
C LEU A 82 -10.74 -5.72 8.90
N SER A 83 -11.94 -5.88 8.35
CA SER A 83 -12.90 -6.90 8.79
C SER A 83 -12.80 -8.21 8.01
N SER A 84 -12.01 -8.24 6.94
CA SER A 84 -11.85 -9.42 6.09
C SER A 84 -10.79 -10.36 6.64
N PRO A 85 -10.98 -11.69 6.55
CA PRO A 85 -10.03 -12.67 7.07
C PRO A 85 -8.77 -12.83 6.23
N GLY A 86 -8.71 -12.21 5.05
CA GLY A 86 -7.58 -12.28 4.14
C GLY A 86 -7.57 -11.11 3.17
N PRO A 87 -6.66 -11.12 2.19
CA PRO A 87 -6.58 -10.05 1.20
C PRO A 87 -7.90 -9.86 0.46
N THR A 88 -8.26 -8.60 0.24
CA THR A 88 -9.50 -8.23 -0.46
C THR A 88 -9.14 -7.33 -1.63
N ARG A 89 -9.72 -7.63 -2.79
CA ARG A 89 -9.56 -6.81 -3.99
C ARG A 89 -10.82 -5.99 -4.24
N PHE A 90 -10.62 -4.72 -4.56
CA PHE A 90 -11.65 -3.83 -5.06
C PHE A 90 -11.37 -3.59 -6.55
N PRO A 91 -12.15 -4.21 -7.45
CA PRO A 91 -11.94 -4.04 -8.89
C PRO A 91 -12.27 -2.59 -9.31
N ASN A 92 -11.86 -2.25 -10.52
CA ASN A 92 -12.02 -0.89 -11.04
C ASN A 92 -13.47 -0.44 -11.19
N ASN A 93 -14.44 -1.37 -11.19
CA ASN A 93 -15.86 -1.04 -11.24
C ASN A 93 -16.51 -0.95 -9.85
N CYS A 94 -15.73 -1.03 -8.78
CA CYS A 94 -16.23 -0.87 -7.42
C CYS A 94 -16.72 0.56 -7.19
N GLU A 95 -17.92 0.69 -6.64
CA GLU A 95 -18.53 2.01 -6.37
C GLU A 95 -17.96 2.69 -5.12
N LEU A 96 -17.25 1.94 -4.27
CA LEU A 96 -16.67 2.50 -3.07
C LEU A 96 -15.47 3.40 -3.42
N PRO A 97 -15.35 4.58 -2.80
CA PRO A 97 -14.28 5.50 -3.11
C PRO A 97 -12.90 4.95 -2.74
N ASP A 98 -11.91 5.27 -3.56
CA ASP A 98 -10.51 4.93 -3.30
C ASP A 98 -9.92 5.92 -2.30
N PRO A 99 -9.39 5.47 -1.16
CA PRO A 99 -8.75 6.35 -0.17
C PRO A 99 -7.54 7.13 -0.73
N TYR A 100 -6.91 6.62 -1.79
CA TYR A 100 -5.72 7.23 -2.40
C TYR A 100 -6.02 8.06 -3.62
N ASP A 101 -7.30 8.35 -3.90
CA ASP A 101 -7.68 9.19 -5.04
C ASP A 101 -7.02 10.57 -4.92
N GLY A 102 -6.38 10.98 -6.00
CA GLY A 102 -5.61 12.23 -6.03
C GLY A 102 -4.20 12.15 -5.44
N LEU A 103 -3.78 11.01 -4.90
CA LEU A 103 -2.47 10.84 -4.26
C LEU A 103 -1.47 10.04 -5.09
N VAL A 104 -1.90 9.40 -6.18
CA VAL A 104 -1.01 8.57 -7.01
C VAL A 104 -0.08 9.46 -7.82
N ASP A 105 1.22 9.18 -7.76
CA ASP A 105 2.24 9.96 -8.48
C ASP A 105 2.00 9.95 -9.98
N GLY A 106 2.18 11.11 -10.60
CA GLY A 106 1.97 11.31 -12.03
C GLY A 106 0.52 11.48 -12.46
N LEU A 107 -0.44 11.32 -11.53
CA LEU A 107 -1.86 11.51 -11.78
C LEU A 107 -2.32 12.76 -11.05
N THR A 108 -2.67 13.80 -11.80
CA THR A 108 -3.06 15.11 -11.24
C THR A 108 -4.56 15.29 -11.14
N GLU A 109 -5.33 14.45 -11.82
CA GLU A 109 -6.79 14.50 -11.85
C GLU A 109 -7.37 13.31 -11.11
N HIS A 110 -8.57 13.48 -10.59
CA HIS A 110 -9.32 12.36 -10.02
C HIS A 110 -9.64 11.34 -11.10
N LEU A 111 -9.36 10.10 -10.82
CA LEU A 111 -9.75 9.00 -11.67
C LEU A 111 -11.01 8.37 -11.11
N GLU A 112 -11.94 8.10 -11.99
CA GLU A 112 -13.19 7.45 -11.57
C GLU A 112 -13.00 5.97 -11.21
N ILE A 113 -11.92 5.39 -11.68
CA ILE A 113 -11.71 3.95 -11.59
C ILE A 113 -10.37 3.67 -10.95
N HIS A 114 -10.42 3.09 -9.75
CA HIS A 114 -9.23 2.68 -9.01
C HIS A 114 -9.38 1.23 -8.56
N ASP A 115 -8.57 0.36 -9.16
CA ASP A 115 -8.43 -1.04 -8.75
C ASP A 115 -7.49 -1.06 -7.55
N CYS A 116 -7.90 -1.70 -6.47
CA CYS A 116 -7.17 -1.69 -5.21
C CYS A 116 -7.26 -3.05 -4.53
N MET A 117 -6.21 -3.42 -3.81
CA MET A 117 -6.18 -4.65 -3.02
C MET A 117 -5.41 -4.39 -1.71
N GLY A 118 -5.85 -5.03 -0.67
CA GLY A 118 -5.19 -4.98 0.62
C GLY A 118 -5.49 -6.16 1.53
#